data_cd371d4708f41b5290997bc663adfc64
#
_entry.id   cd371d4708f41b5290997bc663adfc64
#
_cell.length_a   1.000
_cell.length_b   1.000
_cell.length_c   1.000
_cell.angle_alpha   90.00
_cell.angle_beta   90.00
_cell.angle_gamma   90.00
#
_symmetry.space_group_name_H-M   'P 1'
#
loop_
_entity.id
_entity.type
_entity.pdbx_description
1 polymer ?
#
loop_
_entity_poly.entity_id
_entity_poly.type
_entity_poly.pdbx_seq_one_letter_code
_entity_poly.pdbx_strand_id
1 'polypeptide(L)'
;MTVSRFLLSLLAALTLTACASFWLSGGLPLLKMAPEALGIQTVEQRSVISWPGRQKALEMVLDIHDGKLTVIGLALGARLFSFDYDGEKIVETQPLPNNLSASRIINDTLIAYAPLDALRAALPTGWTVFDKQGTRQVFLDEALNISIHYPEGLPWQGRVVLDNHALRYQVTFDSREATDDAP
;
A
#
# COMPACT_ATOMS: atom_id res chain seq x y z
N MET A 1 5.67 -48.30 -29.44
CA MET A 1 6.55 -47.28 -28.80
C MET A 1 6.10 -45.81 -29.08
N THR A 2 4.90 -45.57 -29.60
CA THR A 2 4.41 -44.22 -29.97
C THR A 2 3.52 -43.57 -28.90
N VAL A 3 2.88 -44.30 -28.04
CA VAL A 3 1.94 -43.81 -26.97
C VAL A 3 2.69 -43.06 -25.87
N SER A 4 3.93 -43.49 -25.52
CA SER A 4 4.72 -42.92 -24.43
C SER A 4 5.22 -41.48 -24.73
N ARG A 5 5.42 -41.14 -26.02
CA ARG A 5 5.87 -39.81 -26.45
C ARG A 5 4.75 -38.75 -26.40
N PHE A 6 3.51 -39.16 -26.63
CA PHE A 6 2.35 -38.28 -26.56
C PHE A 6 2.00 -37.92 -25.09
N LEU A 7 2.15 -38.86 -24.16
CA LEU A 7 1.92 -38.63 -22.73
C LEU A 7 2.94 -37.66 -22.13
N LEU A 8 4.22 -37.74 -22.52
CA LEU A 8 5.24 -36.81 -22.07
C LEU A 8 5.02 -35.37 -22.59
N SER A 9 4.56 -35.23 -23.83
CA SER A 9 4.26 -33.90 -24.43
C SER A 9 3.04 -33.25 -23.77
N LEU A 10 2.05 -34.03 -23.36
CA LEU A 10 0.85 -33.53 -22.69
C LEU A 10 1.16 -33.09 -21.25
N LEU A 11 2.07 -33.78 -20.55
CA LEU A 11 2.49 -33.44 -19.21
C LEU A 11 3.32 -32.14 -19.18
N ALA A 12 4.16 -31.89 -20.19
CA ALA A 12 4.97 -30.68 -20.32
C ALA A 12 4.11 -29.44 -20.62
N ALA A 13 2.99 -29.57 -21.32
CA ALA A 13 2.07 -28.48 -21.60
C ALA A 13 1.25 -28.03 -20.37
N LEU A 14 0.98 -28.94 -19.43
CA LEU A 14 0.22 -28.65 -18.20
C LEU A 14 1.04 -27.90 -17.14
N THR A 15 2.37 -27.98 -17.17
CA THR A 15 3.22 -27.29 -16.19
C THR A 15 3.47 -25.82 -16.52
N LEU A 16 3.24 -25.38 -17.74
CA LEU A 16 3.42 -23.98 -18.16
C LEU A 16 2.24 -23.06 -17.79
N THR A 17 1.08 -23.62 -17.47
CA THR A 17 -0.11 -22.82 -17.09
C THR A 17 -0.18 -22.51 -15.59
N ALA A 18 0.61 -23.15 -14.75
CA ALA A 18 0.58 -22.93 -13.31
C ALA A 18 1.25 -21.62 -12.84
N CYS A 19 2.15 -21.04 -13.64
CA CYS A 19 2.82 -19.80 -13.28
C CYS A 19 2.02 -18.52 -13.60
N ALA A 20 1.00 -18.59 -14.47
CA ALA A 20 0.22 -17.41 -14.85
C ALA A 20 -0.86 -17.02 -13.81
N SER A 21 -1.26 -17.94 -12.93
CA SER A 21 -2.38 -17.71 -12.02
C SER A 21 -2.01 -16.86 -10.78
N PHE A 22 -0.73 -16.68 -10.48
CA PHE A 22 -0.30 -15.88 -9.33
C PHE A 22 -0.38 -14.36 -9.58
N TRP A 23 -0.39 -13.95 -10.85
CA TRP A 23 -0.50 -12.54 -11.26
C TRP A 23 -1.94 -12.03 -11.37
N LEU A 24 -2.93 -12.92 -11.33
CA LEU A 24 -4.35 -12.58 -11.46
C LEU A 24 -5.03 -12.10 -10.17
N SER A 25 -4.34 -12.10 -9.04
CA SER A 25 -4.92 -11.64 -7.76
C SER A 25 -4.79 -10.14 -7.52
N GLY A 26 -4.56 -9.30 -8.56
CA GLY A 26 -4.73 -7.83 -8.52
C GLY A 26 -3.98 -7.08 -7.42
N GLY A 27 -3.08 -7.73 -6.68
CA GLY A 27 -2.32 -7.14 -5.60
C GLY A 27 -1.08 -6.41 -6.12
N LEU A 28 -0.97 -5.13 -5.82
CA LEU A 28 0.26 -4.38 -6.07
C LEU A 28 1.40 -4.98 -5.22
N PRO A 29 2.55 -5.34 -5.79
CA PRO A 29 3.72 -5.75 -5.01
C PRO A 29 4.19 -4.59 -4.13
N LEU A 30 5.04 -4.85 -3.14
CA LEU A 30 5.63 -3.78 -2.35
C LEU A 30 6.34 -2.80 -3.28
N LEU A 31 5.87 -1.56 -3.29
CA LEU A 31 6.48 -0.48 -4.05
C LEU A 31 7.86 -0.18 -3.47
N LYS A 32 8.82 0.07 -4.35
CA LYS A 32 10.19 0.43 -3.99
C LYS A 32 10.39 1.91 -4.21
N MET A 33 10.51 2.64 -3.11
CA MET A 33 10.62 4.10 -3.12
C MET A 33 11.33 4.56 -1.86
N ALA A 34 12.29 5.48 -2.00
CA ALA A 34 12.95 6.08 -0.85
C ALA A 34 11.92 6.80 0.05
N PRO A 35 11.88 6.50 1.37
CA PRO A 35 10.90 7.09 2.29
C PRO A 35 10.90 8.62 2.31
N GLU A 36 12.06 9.25 2.10
CA GLU A 36 12.22 10.71 2.07
C GLU A 36 11.42 11.38 0.93
N ALA A 37 11.05 10.61 -0.09
CA ALA A 37 10.19 11.12 -1.16
C ALA A 37 8.80 11.55 -0.65
N LEU A 38 8.37 11.10 0.53
CA LEU A 38 7.12 11.52 1.16
C LEU A 38 7.18 12.96 1.71
N GLY A 39 8.38 13.52 1.92
CA GLY A 39 8.57 14.93 2.28
C GLY A 39 8.10 15.31 3.70
N ILE A 40 7.95 14.33 4.59
CA ILE A 40 7.56 14.50 5.99
C ILE A 40 8.64 13.99 6.92
N GLN A 41 8.58 14.40 8.20
CA GLN A 41 9.36 13.78 9.26
C GLN A 41 8.48 12.88 10.12
N THR A 42 7.54 13.44 10.87
CA THR A 42 6.66 12.66 11.74
C THR A 42 5.21 13.06 11.52
N VAL A 43 4.32 12.07 11.37
CA VAL A 43 2.87 12.27 11.20
C VAL A 43 2.11 11.34 12.13
N GLU A 44 1.14 11.89 12.84
CA GLU A 44 0.10 11.12 13.51
C GLU A 44 -1.07 10.92 12.54
N GLN A 45 -1.51 9.69 12.41
CA GLN A 45 -2.55 9.31 11.47
C GLN A 45 -3.58 8.39 12.10
N ARG A 46 -4.85 8.78 12.01
CA ARG A 46 -5.96 7.88 12.28
C ARG A 46 -6.45 7.30 10.97
N SER A 47 -6.36 5.97 10.83
CA SER A 47 -6.82 5.24 9.66
C SER A 47 -8.07 4.45 9.98
N VAL A 48 -9.10 4.57 9.14
CA VAL A 48 -10.31 3.78 9.23
C VAL A 48 -10.41 2.91 7.98
N ILE A 49 -10.24 1.60 8.15
CA ILE A 49 -10.31 0.63 7.07
C ILE A 49 -11.70 0.02 7.05
N SER A 50 -12.38 0.09 5.92
CA SER A 50 -13.75 -0.39 5.73
C SER A 50 -13.80 -1.48 4.65
N TRP A 51 -14.40 -2.62 4.97
CA TRP A 51 -14.71 -3.73 4.06
C TRP A 51 -16.22 -3.96 4.07
N PRO A 52 -16.79 -4.71 3.13
CA PRO A 52 -18.18 -5.12 3.22
C PRO A 52 -18.50 -5.79 4.56
N GLY A 53 -19.42 -5.17 5.32
CA GLY A 53 -19.89 -5.69 6.61
C GLY A 53 -18.97 -5.53 7.82
N ARG A 54 -17.81 -4.86 7.70
CA ARG A 54 -16.89 -4.63 8.83
C ARG A 54 -16.05 -3.37 8.66
N GLN A 55 -15.63 -2.81 9.77
CA GLN A 55 -14.77 -1.64 9.84
C GLN A 55 -13.76 -1.80 10.98
N LYS A 56 -12.57 -1.24 10.81
CA LYS A 56 -11.53 -1.20 11.82
C LYS A 56 -10.88 0.18 11.83
N ALA A 57 -10.80 0.80 13.01
CA ALA A 57 -10.01 2.00 13.22
C ALA A 57 -8.63 1.63 13.79
N LEU A 58 -7.63 2.39 13.40
CA LEU A 58 -6.24 2.21 13.80
C LEU A 58 -5.60 3.58 13.95
N GLU A 59 -4.93 3.82 15.04
CA GLU A 59 -4.07 4.98 15.22
C GLU A 59 -2.64 4.59 14.88
N MET A 60 -1.94 5.42 14.12
CA MET A 60 -0.58 5.16 13.68
C MET A 60 0.29 6.40 13.85
N VAL A 61 1.56 6.18 14.10
CA VAL A 61 2.61 7.18 13.92
C VAL A 61 3.49 6.72 12.77
N LEU A 62 3.69 7.62 11.81
CA LEU A 62 4.62 7.44 10.71
C LEU A 62 5.78 8.39 10.96
N ASP A 63 6.99 7.85 11.01
CA ASP A 63 8.20 8.61 11.27
C ASP A 63 9.27 8.30 10.22
N ILE A 64 9.79 9.33 9.55
CA ILE A 64 10.85 9.18 8.55
C ILE A 64 12.15 9.72 9.15
N HIS A 65 13.06 8.82 9.41
CA HIS A 65 14.37 9.12 9.96
C HIS A 65 15.44 8.15 9.43
N ASP A 66 16.63 8.65 9.17
CA ASP A 66 17.80 7.85 8.71
C ASP A 66 17.47 6.93 7.49
N GLY A 67 16.73 7.43 6.50
CA GLY A 67 16.40 6.68 5.30
C GLY A 67 15.33 5.61 5.48
N LYS A 68 14.57 5.64 6.59
CA LYS A 68 13.54 4.66 6.91
C LYS A 68 12.23 5.34 7.23
N LEU A 69 11.15 4.68 6.87
CA LEU A 69 9.81 4.96 7.37
C LEU A 69 9.47 3.93 8.45
N THR A 70 9.44 4.37 9.69
CA THR A 70 8.95 3.58 10.82
C THR A 70 7.45 3.78 10.95
N VAL A 71 6.69 2.70 10.98
CA VAL A 71 5.25 2.70 11.22
C VAL A 71 4.96 2.04 12.56
N ILE A 72 4.32 2.78 13.45
CA ILE A 72 3.89 2.32 14.77
C ILE A 72 2.37 2.34 14.82
N GLY A 73 1.74 1.19 15.00
CA GLY A 73 0.30 1.09 15.26
C GLY A 73 0.00 1.11 16.75
N LEU A 74 -1.01 1.89 17.14
CA LEU A 74 -1.42 2.08 18.53
C LEU A 74 -2.86 1.58 18.73
N ALA A 75 -3.12 1.05 19.92
CA ALA A 75 -4.46 0.76 20.41
C ALA A 75 -4.55 1.16 21.88
N LEU A 76 -5.47 2.05 22.20
CA LEU A 76 -5.64 2.59 23.57
C LEU A 76 -4.33 3.16 24.15
N GLY A 77 -3.52 3.82 23.31
CA GLY A 77 -2.22 4.39 23.71
C GLY A 77 -1.07 3.39 23.83
N ALA A 78 -1.33 2.08 23.71
CA ALA A 78 -0.29 1.06 23.74
C ALA A 78 0.15 0.68 22.31
N ARG A 79 1.45 0.40 22.13
CA ARG A 79 1.98 -0.10 20.85
C ARG A 79 1.42 -1.48 20.55
N LEU A 80 0.71 -1.61 19.42
CA LEU A 80 0.11 -2.84 18.95
C LEU A 80 1.05 -3.59 17.99
N PHE A 81 1.73 -2.85 17.11
CA PHE A 81 2.73 -3.37 16.18
C PHE A 81 3.72 -2.28 15.79
N SER A 82 4.85 -2.66 15.25
CA SER A 82 5.72 -1.73 14.55
C SER A 82 6.58 -2.42 13.50
N PHE A 83 6.91 -1.70 12.44
CA PHE A 83 7.82 -2.14 11.39
C PHE A 83 8.53 -0.96 10.75
N ASP A 84 9.68 -1.25 10.15
CA ASP A 84 10.48 -0.31 9.37
C ASP A 84 10.41 -0.67 7.89
N TYR A 85 10.36 0.34 7.03
CA TYR A 85 10.48 0.23 5.59
C TYR A 85 11.65 1.12 5.12
N ASP A 86 12.61 0.54 4.40
CA ASP A 86 13.84 1.21 3.94
C ASP A 86 13.84 1.59 2.44
N GLY A 87 12.68 1.51 1.81
CA GLY A 87 12.52 1.72 0.37
C GLY A 87 12.59 0.44 -0.47
N GLU A 88 13.07 -0.66 0.09
CA GLU A 88 13.24 -1.94 -0.59
C GLU A 88 12.49 -3.09 0.10
N LYS A 89 12.51 -3.12 1.42
CA LYS A 89 11.97 -4.20 2.25
C LYS A 89 11.35 -3.66 3.53
N ILE A 90 10.56 -4.52 4.14
CA ILE A 90 9.94 -4.29 5.44
C ILE A 90 10.58 -5.21 6.48
N VAL A 91 10.91 -4.65 7.64
CA VAL A 91 11.40 -5.39 8.81
C VAL A 91 10.43 -5.17 9.97
N GLU A 92 9.71 -6.21 10.36
CA GLU A 92 8.81 -6.15 11.52
C GLU A 92 9.62 -6.18 12.82
N THR A 93 9.46 -5.16 13.65
CA THR A 93 10.06 -5.08 14.99
C THR A 93 9.09 -5.54 16.05
N GLN A 94 7.79 -5.43 15.78
CA GLN A 94 6.70 -6.04 16.55
C GLN A 94 5.63 -6.53 15.58
N PRO A 95 5.23 -7.82 15.65
CA PRO A 95 4.34 -8.44 14.68
C PRO A 95 3.01 -7.74 14.52
N LEU A 96 2.53 -7.66 13.27
CA LEU A 96 1.18 -7.16 12.98
C LEU A 96 0.12 -8.20 13.36
N PRO A 97 -1.09 -7.74 13.73
CA PRO A 97 -2.25 -8.63 13.81
C PRO A 97 -2.51 -9.34 12.48
N ASN A 98 -2.90 -10.62 12.51
CA ASN A 98 -3.04 -11.51 11.34
C ASN A 98 -3.92 -10.98 10.20
N ASN A 99 -4.75 -9.98 10.44
CA ASN A 99 -5.64 -9.37 9.45
C ASN A 99 -5.10 -8.05 8.86
N LEU A 100 -3.88 -7.66 9.20
CA LEU A 100 -3.16 -6.51 8.64
C LEU A 100 -1.95 -7.00 7.85
N SER A 101 -1.52 -6.20 6.88
CA SER A 101 -0.35 -6.45 6.05
C SER A 101 0.51 -5.20 6.01
N ALA A 102 1.76 -5.30 6.45
CA ALA A 102 2.71 -4.20 6.44
C ALA A 102 2.93 -3.67 5.01
N SER A 103 3.06 -4.57 4.02
CA SER A 103 3.23 -4.17 2.61
C SER A 103 2.02 -3.40 2.08
N ARG A 104 0.80 -3.74 2.52
CA ARG A 104 -0.39 -3.01 2.13
C ARG A 104 -0.44 -1.62 2.78
N ILE A 105 -0.12 -1.53 4.06
CA ILE A 105 -0.04 -0.23 4.76
C ILE A 105 0.97 0.68 4.06
N ILE A 106 2.16 0.17 3.72
CA ILE A 106 3.17 0.94 2.98
C ILE A 106 2.66 1.35 1.60
N ASN A 107 2.13 0.41 0.80
CA ASN A 107 1.64 0.74 -0.54
C ASN A 107 0.52 1.78 -0.51
N ASP A 108 -0.46 1.62 0.38
CA ASP A 108 -1.58 2.58 0.51
C ASP A 108 -1.06 3.96 0.92
N THR A 109 -0.07 4.03 1.84
CA THR A 109 0.60 5.27 2.23
C THR A 109 1.38 5.90 1.06
N LEU A 110 2.21 5.13 0.37
CA LEU A 110 3.00 5.63 -0.77
C LEU A 110 2.09 6.11 -1.90
N ILE A 111 1.04 5.36 -2.24
CA ILE A 111 0.10 5.73 -3.30
C ILE A 111 -0.66 7.01 -2.91
N ALA A 112 -1.07 7.14 -1.65
CA ALA A 112 -1.82 8.32 -1.21
C ALA A 112 -0.95 9.58 -1.15
N TYR A 113 0.31 9.48 -0.72
CA TYR A 113 1.07 10.64 -0.28
C TYR A 113 2.31 10.95 -1.10
N ALA A 114 2.87 10.00 -1.84
CA ALA A 114 4.08 10.27 -2.62
C ALA A 114 3.83 11.25 -3.77
N PRO A 115 4.83 12.07 -4.13
CA PRO A 115 4.80 12.88 -5.33
C PRO A 115 4.54 12.02 -6.58
N LEU A 116 3.75 12.56 -7.52
CA LEU A 116 3.27 11.81 -8.68
C LEU A 116 4.41 11.20 -9.50
N ASP A 117 5.49 11.93 -9.71
CA ASP A 117 6.62 11.46 -10.53
C ASP A 117 7.42 10.35 -9.81
N ALA A 118 7.60 10.45 -8.48
CA ALA A 118 8.22 9.40 -7.69
C ALA A 118 7.36 8.12 -7.71
N LEU A 119 6.05 8.27 -7.59
CA LEU A 119 5.12 7.15 -7.66
C LEU A 119 5.13 6.49 -9.05
N ARG A 120 5.14 7.27 -10.14
CA ARG A 120 5.27 6.76 -11.50
C ARG A 120 6.52 5.92 -11.71
N ALA A 121 7.65 6.37 -11.15
CA ALA A 121 8.91 5.66 -11.25
C ALA A 121 8.93 4.34 -10.45
N ALA A 122 8.16 4.25 -9.37
CA ALA A 122 8.09 3.09 -8.50
C ALA A 122 7.06 2.04 -8.93
N LEU A 123 6.08 2.43 -9.77
CA LEU A 123 5.04 1.52 -10.22
C LEU A 123 5.60 0.44 -11.17
N PRO A 124 5.23 -0.85 -11.00
CA PRO A 124 5.66 -1.90 -11.90
C PRO A 124 5.00 -1.80 -13.29
N THR A 125 5.54 -2.55 -14.26
CA THR A 125 4.99 -2.61 -15.61
C THR A 125 3.50 -2.96 -15.60
N GLY A 126 2.71 -2.31 -16.44
CA GLY A 126 1.25 -2.45 -16.53
C GLY A 126 0.49 -1.50 -15.59
N TRP A 127 1.16 -0.92 -14.59
CA TRP A 127 0.55 0.05 -13.70
C TRP A 127 0.80 1.49 -14.17
N THR A 128 -0.23 2.33 -14.07
CA THR A 128 -0.14 3.76 -14.39
C THR A 128 -0.86 4.59 -13.34
N VAL A 129 -0.45 5.86 -13.18
CA VAL A 129 -1.06 6.78 -12.22
C VAL A 129 -1.23 8.16 -12.81
N PHE A 130 -2.37 8.78 -12.50
CA PHE A 130 -2.72 10.13 -12.93
C PHE A 130 -3.38 10.91 -11.77
N ASP A 131 -3.06 12.20 -11.67
CA ASP A 131 -3.76 13.14 -10.79
C ASP A 131 -4.67 14.00 -11.65
N LYS A 132 -5.95 14.06 -11.31
CA LYS A 132 -6.96 14.87 -12.00
C LYS A 132 -7.99 15.42 -11.02
N GLN A 133 -8.13 16.74 -10.98
CA GLN A 133 -9.19 17.42 -10.21
C GLN A 133 -9.29 16.98 -8.74
N GLY A 134 -8.14 16.96 -8.02
CA GLY A 134 -8.12 16.56 -6.60
C GLY A 134 -8.32 15.05 -6.36
N THR A 135 -8.19 14.25 -7.40
CA THR A 135 -8.29 12.79 -7.32
C THR A 135 -7.08 12.15 -7.99
N ARG A 136 -6.43 11.22 -7.31
CA ARG A 136 -5.42 10.33 -7.87
C ARG A 136 -6.06 9.04 -8.30
N GLN A 137 -5.73 8.56 -9.49
CA GLN A 137 -6.24 7.33 -10.04
C GLN A 137 -5.08 6.42 -10.45
N VAL A 138 -5.12 5.17 -10.01
CA VAL A 138 -4.13 4.14 -10.33
C VAL A 138 -4.80 3.01 -11.09
N PHE A 139 -4.22 2.68 -12.22
CA PHE A 139 -4.75 1.67 -13.15
C PHE A 139 -3.79 0.51 -13.29
N LEU A 140 -4.33 -0.68 -13.52
CA LEU A 140 -3.62 -1.84 -14.00
C LEU A 140 -4.23 -2.26 -15.34
N ASP A 141 -3.42 -2.28 -16.41
CA ASP A 141 -3.87 -2.63 -17.77
C ASP A 141 -5.17 -1.90 -18.16
N GLU A 142 -5.20 -0.56 -17.98
CA GLU A 142 -6.33 0.34 -18.25
C GLU A 142 -7.54 0.18 -17.30
N ALA A 143 -7.58 -0.82 -16.43
CA ALA A 143 -8.62 -0.97 -15.43
C ALA A 143 -8.34 -0.12 -14.18
N LEU A 144 -9.30 0.70 -13.76
CA LEU A 144 -9.19 1.47 -12.51
C LEU A 144 -9.11 0.51 -11.32
N ASN A 145 -7.97 0.57 -10.63
CA ASN A 145 -7.66 -0.32 -9.50
C ASN A 145 -7.79 0.38 -8.16
N ILE A 146 -7.26 1.61 -8.06
CA ILE A 146 -7.31 2.42 -6.84
C ILE A 146 -7.67 3.85 -7.23
N SER A 147 -8.51 4.50 -6.44
CA SER A 147 -8.74 5.94 -6.49
C SER A 147 -8.51 6.59 -5.13
N ILE A 148 -7.90 7.77 -5.12
CA ILE A 148 -7.66 8.54 -3.90
C ILE A 148 -8.27 9.92 -4.08
N HIS A 149 -9.08 10.32 -3.13
CA HIS A 149 -9.72 11.61 -3.09
C HIS A 149 -9.14 12.47 -1.96
N TYR A 150 -8.82 13.75 -2.29
CA TYR A 150 -8.24 14.73 -1.37
C TYR A 150 -9.24 15.87 -1.15
N PRO A 151 -10.20 15.74 -0.24
CA PRO A 151 -11.26 16.74 -0.05
C PRO A 151 -10.73 18.11 0.35
N GLU A 152 -9.64 18.15 1.11
CA GLU A 152 -9.04 19.38 1.66
C GLU A 152 -7.83 19.86 0.85
N GLY A 153 -7.44 19.12 -0.18
CA GLY A 153 -6.37 19.49 -1.11
C GLY A 153 -4.94 19.35 -0.56
N LEU A 154 -4.78 18.99 0.71
CA LEU A 154 -3.48 18.84 1.38
C LEU A 154 -3.25 17.38 1.76
N PRO A 155 -2.16 16.75 1.30
CA PRO A 155 -1.97 15.32 1.52
C PRO A 155 -1.75 14.94 2.99
N TRP A 156 -0.99 15.71 3.77
CA TRP A 156 -0.63 15.36 5.15
C TRP A 156 -1.41 16.09 6.24
N GLN A 157 -2.30 17.01 5.87
CA GLN A 157 -3.16 17.74 6.79
C GLN A 157 -4.60 17.54 6.39
N GLY A 158 -5.35 16.81 7.22
CA GLY A 158 -6.76 16.54 7.00
C GLY A 158 -7.04 15.15 6.44
N ARG A 159 -8.13 15.06 5.71
CA ARG A 159 -8.71 13.78 5.29
C ARG A 159 -8.29 13.39 3.88
N VAL A 160 -7.89 12.13 3.73
CA VAL A 160 -7.67 11.47 2.44
C VAL A 160 -8.50 10.18 2.41
N VAL A 161 -9.19 9.92 1.30
CA VAL A 161 -9.99 8.71 1.12
C VAL A 161 -9.42 7.89 -0.03
N LEU A 162 -8.99 6.67 0.26
CA LEU A 162 -8.51 5.70 -0.71
C LEU A 162 -9.54 4.60 -0.90
N ASP A 163 -9.98 4.39 -2.14
CA ASP A 163 -10.83 3.28 -2.54
C ASP A 163 -10.02 2.27 -3.35
N ASN A 164 -9.83 1.08 -2.82
CA ASN A 164 -9.23 -0.03 -3.54
C ASN A 164 -10.34 -0.88 -4.18
N HIS A 165 -10.58 -0.67 -5.46
CA HIS A 165 -11.66 -1.30 -6.21
C HIS A 165 -11.37 -2.80 -6.44
N ALA A 166 -10.10 -3.16 -6.66
CA ALA A 166 -9.69 -4.54 -6.90
C ALA A 166 -9.83 -5.42 -5.65
N LEU A 167 -9.44 -4.91 -4.49
CA LEU A 167 -9.48 -5.63 -3.23
C LEU A 167 -10.72 -5.32 -2.39
N ARG A 168 -11.59 -4.42 -2.88
CA ARG A 168 -12.90 -4.07 -2.32
C ARG A 168 -12.83 -3.60 -0.87
N TYR A 169 -11.91 -2.67 -0.59
CA TYR A 169 -11.84 -1.96 0.68
C TYR A 169 -11.63 -0.46 0.46
N GLN A 170 -11.99 0.32 1.46
CA GLN A 170 -11.73 1.75 1.54
C GLN A 170 -10.89 2.04 2.78
N VAL A 171 -9.97 2.99 2.68
CA VAL A 171 -9.24 3.54 3.82
C VAL A 171 -9.49 5.04 3.87
N THR A 172 -9.93 5.53 5.01
CA THR A 172 -9.95 6.95 5.32
C THR A 172 -8.77 7.25 6.22
N PHE A 173 -7.89 8.12 5.77
CA PHE A 173 -6.78 8.64 6.55
C PHE A 173 -7.14 10.04 7.07
N ASP A 174 -6.99 10.27 8.35
CA ASP A 174 -7.02 11.57 9.00
C ASP A 174 -5.62 11.82 9.55
N SER A 175 -4.86 12.72 8.92
CA SER A 175 -3.44 12.95 9.21
C SER A 175 -3.20 14.34 9.77
N ARG A 176 -2.23 14.44 10.67
CA ARG A 176 -1.69 15.70 11.18
C ARG A 176 -0.19 15.56 11.38
N GLU A 177 0.56 16.56 10.97
CA GLU A 177 1.97 16.63 11.32
C GLU A 177 2.11 16.73 12.85
N ALA A 178 3.02 15.95 13.42
CA ALA A 178 3.35 16.08 14.83
C ALA A 178 4.05 17.43 15.03
N THR A 179 3.45 18.31 15.82
CA THR A 179 4.11 19.53 16.23
C THR A 179 5.05 19.22 17.38
N ASP A 180 6.27 19.78 17.36
CA ASP A 180 7.28 19.67 18.45
C ASP A 180 6.84 20.30 19.80
N ASP A 181 5.59 20.68 19.92
CA ASP A 181 4.99 21.21 21.14
C ASP A 181 4.57 20.08 22.09
N ALA A 182 5.56 19.29 22.56
CA ALA A 182 5.39 18.52 23.78
C ALA A 182 5.84 19.40 24.98
N PRO A 183 5.02 19.54 26.02
CA PRO A 183 5.32 20.37 27.16
C PRO A 183 6.53 19.90 27.99
#